data_436b9c0f73f0c90f6b7a35ade801d42d
#
_entry.id   436b9c0f73f0c90f6b7a35ade801d42d
#
_cell.length_a   1.000
_cell.length_b   1.000
_cell.length_c   1.000
_cell.angle_alpha   90.00
_cell.angle_beta   90.00
_cell.angle_gamma   90.00
#
_symmetry.space_group_name_H-M   'P 1'
#
loop_
_entity.id
_entity.type
_entity.pdbx_description
1 polymer ?
#
loop_
_entity_poly.entity_id
_entity_poly.type
_entity_poly.pdbx_seq_one_letter_code
_entity_poly.pdbx_strand_id
1 'polypeptide(L)'
;MTLRVLILLSALLLTSCSSEPTPVDSGAEKVAAGKVPTSCEIAEVINEFAAQVPGSKYVPTDWQPFPDTDLDETLNNQGIACTYGIQVAEVGGTILWSSNSENVWELRKQSWIDAGQTPIDLPGVDETEAYILQEGTAADEMHVWSINLLIRGVWIQVGASFLQNLDEALPIIKASVEAIDY
;
A
#
# COMPACT_ATOMS: atom_id res chain seq x y z
N MET A 1 -69.07 11.84 47.41
CA MET A 1 -68.60 13.17 47.84
C MET A 1 -67.44 13.56 46.97
N THR A 2 -67.64 14.50 46.13
CA THR A 2 -66.78 15.07 45.13
C THR A 2 -65.88 16.13 45.70
N LEU A 3 -64.56 16.07 45.45
CA LEU A 3 -63.70 17.24 45.69
C LEU A 3 -62.86 17.47 44.43
N ARG A 4 -63.18 18.51 43.69
CA ARG A 4 -62.43 19.00 42.53
C ARG A 4 -61.36 19.95 43.06
N VAL A 5 -60.10 19.67 42.72
CA VAL A 5 -58.99 20.59 42.91
C VAL A 5 -58.54 21.09 41.54
N LEU A 6 -58.69 22.37 41.30
CA LEU A 6 -58.19 23.13 40.18
C LEU A 6 -56.70 23.41 40.44
N ILE A 7 -55.84 23.05 39.57
CA ILE A 7 -54.42 23.47 39.54
C ILE A 7 -54.23 24.35 38.33
N LEU A 8 -53.90 25.61 38.57
CA LEU A 8 -53.49 26.61 37.59
C LEU A 8 -52.12 26.30 37.07
N LEU A 9 -52.00 26.11 35.72
CA LEU A 9 -50.72 25.95 35.00
C LEU A 9 -50.21 27.38 34.69
N SER A 10 -49.09 27.76 35.32
CA SER A 10 -48.32 28.95 34.94
C SER A 10 -47.30 28.52 33.88
N ALA A 11 -47.48 28.95 32.64
CA ALA A 11 -46.54 28.75 31.57
C ALA A 11 -45.38 29.75 31.68
N LEU A 12 -44.19 29.28 32.04
CA LEU A 12 -42.94 30.01 31.89
C LEU A 12 -42.37 29.73 30.52
N LEU A 13 -42.41 30.73 29.64
CA LEU A 13 -41.71 30.73 28.37
C LEU A 13 -40.20 30.99 28.61
N LEU A 14 -39.39 29.94 28.63
CA LEU A 14 -37.94 30.04 28.54
C LEU A 14 -37.57 30.10 27.08
N THR A 15 -37.23 31.27 26.55
CA THR A 15 -36.57 31.47 25.28
C THR A 15 -35.10 31.03 25.43
N SER A 16 -34.85 29.78 25.10
CA SER A 16 -33.47 29.25 24.92
C SER A 16 -32.94 29.73 23.60
N CYS A 17 -32.00 30.67 23.61
CA CYS A 17 -31.12 30.94 22.46
C CYS A 17 -30.21 29.70 22.26
N SER A 18 -30.63 28.80 21.40
CA SER A 18 -29.78 27.73 20.90
C SER A 18 -28.83 28.35 19.84
N SER A 19 -27.61 28.68 20.26
CA SER A 19 -26.50 28.86 19.30
C SER A 19 -26.16 27.46 18.76
N GLU A 20 -26.65 27.14 17.56
CA GLU A 20 -26.18 26.00 16.82
C GLU A 20 -24.64 26.12 16.64
N PRO A 21 -23.89 25.11 17.08
CA PRO A 21 -22.47 25.05 16.71
C PRO A 21 -22.40 24.91 15.18
N THR A 22 -21.86 25.91 14.52
CA THR A 22 -21.43 25.80 13.11
C THR A 22 -20.59 24.55 12.98
N PRO A 23 -20.91 23.60 12.06
CA PRO A 23 -20.03 22.49 11.80
C PRO A 23 -18.70 23.08 11.36
N VAL A 24 -17.63 22.88 12.14
CA VAL A 24 -16.26 23.09 11.69
C VAL A 24 -16.07 22.01 10.65
N ASP A 25 -16.17 22.40 9.39
CA ASP A 25 -15.71 21.60 8.27
C ASP A 25 -14.20 21.45 8.46
N SER A 26 -13.80 20.38 9.17
CA SER A 26 -12.42 19.93 9.19
C SER A 26 -12.18 19.37 7.78
N GLY A 27 -11.78 20.25 6.89
CA GLY A 27 -11.29 19.92 5.56
C GLY A 27 -10.05 19.04 5.67
N ALA A 28 -10.23 17.79 6.07
CA ALA A 28 -9.27 16.76 5.80
C ALA A 28 -9.20 16.67 4.28
N GLU A 29 -8.14 17.20 3.72
CA GLU A 29 -7.83 17.11 2.30
C GLU A 29 -7.92 15.63 1.92
N LYS A 30 -8.93 15.27 1.14
CA LYS A 30 -9.17 13.88 0.77
C LYS A 30 -8.02 13.49 -0.17
N VAL A 31 -7.03 12.79 0.35
CA VAL A 31 -5.91 12.27 -0.45
C VAL A 31 -6.51 11.50 -1.63
N ALA A 32 -6.10 11.88 -2.84
CA ALA A 32 -6.60 11.24 -4.05
C ALA A 32 -6.24 9.74 -4.03
N ALA A 33 -7.14 8.90 -4.52
CA ALA A 33 -6.85 7.49 -4.71
C ALA A 33 -5.72 7.33 -5.74
N GLY A 34 -4.74 6.47 -5.43
CA GLY A 34 -3.68 6.12 -6.36
C GLY A 34 -4.22 5.30 -7.54
N LYS A 35 -3.47 5.27 -8.62
CA LYS A 35 -3.79 4.48 -9.81
C LYS A 35 -2.68 3.48 -10.07
N VAL A 36 -3.05 2.28 -10.46
CA VAL A 36 -2.08 1.28 -10.93
C VAL A 36 -1.40 1.80 -12.20
N PRO A 37 -0.05 1.75 -12.29
CA PRO A 37 0.67 2.13 -13.51
C PRO A 37 0.22 1.30 -14.71
N THR A 38 0.24 1.88 -15.90
CA THR A 38 -0.15 1.20 -17.14
C THR A 38 1.04 0.71 -17.98
N SER A 39 2.26 0.97 -17.51
CA SER A 39 3.51 0.57 -18.16
C SER A 39 4.57 0.24 -17.12
N CYS A 40 5.48 -0.68 -17.46
CA CYS A 40 6.66 -0.99 -16.66
C CYS A 40 7.88 -0.11 -17.01
N GLU A 41 7.80 0.71 -18.05
CA GLU A 41 8.89 1.63 -18.41
C GLU A 41 8.82 2.92 -17.59
N ILE A 42 8.99 2.78 -16.26
CA ILE A 42 8.93 3.86 -15.28
C ILE A 42 10.37 4.30 -14.99
N ALA A 43 10.72 5.49 -15.46
CA ALA A 43 12.11 5.97 -15.42
C ALA A 43 12.66 6.06 -14.00
N GLU A 44 11.87 6.53 -13.04
CA GLU A 44 12.23 6.67 -11.64
C GLU A 44 12.57 5.31 -11.02
N VAL A 45 11.72 4.30 -11.25
CA VAL A 45 11.95 2.93 -10.77
C VAL A 45 13.20 2.31 -11.41
N ILE A 46 13.36 2.47 -12.73
CA ILE A 46 14.55 1.97 -13.45
C ILE A 46 15.83 2.59 -12.90
N ASN A 47 15.82 3.89 -12.60
CA ASN A 47 16.97 4.61 -12.06
C ASN A 47 17.35 4.09 -10.67
N GLU A 48 16.38 3.83 -9.79
CA GLU A 48 16.65 3.30 -8.46
C GLU A 48 17.19 1.87 -8.50
N PHE A 49 16.65 1.01 -9.38
CA PHE A 49 17.24 -0.30 -9.61
C PHE A 49 18.69 -0.20 -10.17
N ALA A 50 18.94 0.71 -11.10
CA ALA A 50 20.27 0.93 -11.65
C ALA A 50 21.27 1.52 -10.65
N ALA A 51 20.80 2.26 -9.64
CA ALA A 51 21.62 2.75 -8.54
C ALA A 51 22.13 1.60 -7.65
N GLN A 52 21.29 0.57 -7.42
CA GLN A 52 21.65 -0.62 -6.65
C GLN A 52 22.45 -1.62 -7.50
N VAL A 53 22.00 -1.87 -8.72
CA VAL A 53 22.61 -2.83 -9.66
C VAL A 53 22.89 -2.11 -10.99
N PRO A 54 24.09 -1.58 -11.19
CA PRO A 54 24.45 -0.82 -12.38
C PRO A 54 24.19 -1.61 -13.67
N GLY A 55 23.43 -1.00 -14.59
CA GLY A 55 23.03 -1.63 -15.84
C GLY A 55 21.64 -2.29 -15.79
N SER A 56 20.96 -2.24 -14.66
CA SER A 56 19.56 -2.66 -14.56
C SER A 56 18.66 -1.83 -15.48
N LYS A 57 17.67 -2.51 -16.04
CA LYS A 57 16.62 -1.93 -16.89
C LYS A 57 15.35 -2.72 -16.72
N TYR A 58 14.25 -2.22 -17.27
CA TYR A 58 13.04 -3.02 -17.41
C TYR A 58 13.33 -4.26 -18.28
N VAL A 59 12.88 -5.42 -17.82
CA VAL A 59 13.00 -6.72 -18.49
C VAL A 59 11.58 -7.20 -18.82
N PRO A 60 11.17 -7.17 -20.11
CA PRO A 60 9.88 -7.72 -20.51
C PRO A 60 9.75 -9.18 -20.09
N THR A 61 8.69 -9.50 -19.36
CA THR A 61 8.45 -10.83 -18.81
C THR A 61 7.07 -11.32 -19.24
N ASP A 62 7.01 -12.53 -19.79
CA ASP A 62 5.75 -13.23 -20.07
C ASP A 62 5.33 -14.00 -18.81
N TRP A 63 4.48 -13.39 -18.02
CA TRP A 63 4.08 -13.93 -16.73
C TRP A 63 3.14 -15.12 -16.88
N GLN A 64 3.48 -16.21 -16.17
CA GLN A 64 2.68 -17.43 -16.07
C GLN A 64 2.45 -17.73 -14.58
N PRO A 65 1.53 -17.00 -13.89
CA PRO A 65 1.37 -17.13 -12.46
C PRO A 65 0.78 -18.50 -12.09
N PHE A 66 1.20 -19.03 -10.96
CA PHE A 66 0.47 -20.12 -10.31
C PHE A 66 -0.75 -19.58 -9.58
N PRO A 67 -1.87 -20.31 -9.57
CA PRO A 67 -3.05 -19.91 -8.83
C PRO A 67 -2.76 -19.59 -7.36
N ASP A 68 -3.52 -18.67 -6.80
CA ASP A 68 -3.44 -18.26 -5.39
C ASP A 68 -2.10 -17.62 -4.97
N THR A 69 -1.28 -17.16 -5.92
CA THR A 69 -0.06 -16.38 -5.64
C THR A 69 -0.34 -14.87 -5.66
N ASP A 70 0.57 -14.07 -5.07
CA ASP A 70 0.48 -12.61 -5.13
C ASP A 70 0.51 -12.08 -6.58
N LEU A 71 1.26 -12.74 -7.46
CA LEU A 71 1.30 -12.43 -8.88
C LEU A 71 -0.04 -12.73 -9.57
N ASP A 72 -0.65 -13.86 -9.26
CA ASP A 72 -1.97 -14.25 -9.82
C ASP A 72 -3.04 -13.26 -9.39
N GLU A 73 -3.11 -12.96 -8.10
CA GLU A 73 -4.05 -11.97 -7.56
C GLU A 73 -3.83 -10.58 -8.16
N THR A 74 -2.56 -10.15 -8.33
CA THR A 74 -2.24 -8.88 -8.96
C THR A 74 -2.80 -8.80 -10.37
N LEU A 75 -2.53 -9.80 -11.22
CA LEU A 75 -2.95 -9.79 -12.62
C LEU A 75 -4.47 -9.93 -12.77
N ASN A 76 -5.14 -10.67 -11.88
CA ASN A 76 -6.59 -10.83 -11.86
C ASN A 76 -7.32 -9.55 -11.39
N ASN A 77 -6.64 -8.68 -10.60
CA ASN A 77 -7.19 -7.44 -10.06
C ASN A 77 -6.74 -6.17 -10.80
N GLN A 78 -6.63 -6.25 -12.12
CA GLN A 78 -6.24 -5.12 -12.97
C GLN A 78 -4.88 -4.52 -12.61
N GLY A 79 -4.01 -5.35 -12.06
CA GLY A 79 -2.65 -4.98 -11.68
C GLY A 79 -1.65 -5.19 -12.82
N ILE A 80 -0.41 -4.81 -12.53
CA ILE A 80 0.73 -4.97 -13.43
C ILE A 80 1.91 -5.55 -12.63
N ALA A 81 2.68 -6.41 -13.29
CA ALA A 81 3.88 -7.03 -12.73
C ALA A 81 5.10 -6.68 -13.61
N CYS A 82 6.10 -6.06 -13.02
CA CYS A 82 7.25 -5.54 -13.74
C CYS A 82 8.55 -6.09 -13.18
N THR A 83 9.39 -6.62 -14.04
CA THR A 83 10.75 -7.07 -13.70
C THR A 83 11.77 -6.01 -14.07
N TYR A 84 12.68 -5.72 -13.16
CA TYR A 84 13.81 -4.81 -13.37
C TYR A 84 15.11 -5.51 -12.99
N GLY A 85 16.14 -5.35 -13.81
CA GLY A 85 17.43 -5.99 -13.54
C GLY A 85 18.30 -6.19 -14.76
N ILE A 86 19.25 -7.12 -14.64
CA ILE A 86 20.15 -7.55 -15.69
C ILE A 86 19.84 -9.01 -16.04
N GLN A 87 19.09 -9.22 -17.11
CA GLN A 87 18.59 -10.53 -17.50
C GLN A 87 19.70 -11.58 -17.69
N VAL A 88 20.81 -11.22 -18.32
CA VAL A 88 21.91 -12.16 -18.58
C VAL A 88 22.69 -12.54 -17.32
N ALA A 89 22.59 -11.74 -16.25
CA ALA A 89 23.20 -11.99 -14.96
C ALA A 89 22.23 -12.61 -13.95
N GLU A 90 20.95 -12.73 -14.31
CA GLU A 90 19.87 -13.22 -13.45
C GLU A 90 19.74 -12.43 -12.13
N VAL A 91 20.15 -11.14 -12.15
CA VAL A 91 20.05 -10.25 -11.01
C VAL A 91 18.96 -9.23 -11.25
N GLY A 92 18.03 -9.15 -10.34
CA GLY A 92 16.93 -8.20 -10.44
C GLY A 92 15.89 -8.34 -9.34
N GLY A 93 14.80 -7.62 -9.53
CA GLY A 93 13.65 -7.66 -8.66
C GLY A 93 12.36 -7.47 -9.44
N THR A 94 11.27 -7.71 -8.77
CA THR A 94 9.92 -7.58 -9.30
C THR A 94 9.13 -6.60 -8.47
N ILE A 95 8.37 -5.75 -9.13
CA ILE A 95 7.38 -4.91 -8.48
C ILE A 95 6.01 -5.28 -9.04
N LEU A 96 5.07 -5.50 -8.12
CA LEU A 96 3.66 -5.69 -8.42
C LEU A 96 2.90 -4.43 -7.99
N TRP A 97 1.98 -3.96 -8.80
CA TRP A 97 0.99 -2.95 -8.43
C TRP A 97 -0.40 -3.52 -8.68
N SER A 98 -1.24 -3.56 -7.67
CA SER A 98 -2.61 -4.07 -7.78
C SER A 98 -3.60 -3.08 -7.18
N SER A 99 -4.76 -2.94 -7.81
CA SER A 99 -5.87 -2.25 -7.18
C SER A 99 -6.34 -3.04 -5.96
N ASN A 100 -6.56 -2.37 -4.82
CA ASN A 100 -7.21 -2.99 -3.66
C ASN A 100 -8.74 -3.04 -3.80
N SER A 101 -9.25 -3.12 -5.04
CA SER A 101 -10.64 -3.46 -5.29
C SER A 101 -10.93 -4.85 -4.71
N GLU A 102 -12.13 -5.05 -4.18
CA GLU A 102 -12.54 -6.34 -3.59
C GLU A 102 -11.73 -6.79 -2.35
N ASN A 103 -11.02 -5.84 -1.70
CA ASN A 103 -10.23 -6.09 -0.50
C ASN A 103 -9.13 -7.16 -0.68
N VAL A 104 -8.48 -7.18 -1.82
CA VAL A 104 -7.38 -8.12 -2.13
C VAL A 104 -6.29 -8.08 -1.05
N TRP A 105 -5.99 -6.92 -0.49
CA TRP A 105 -5.05 -6.75 0.62
C TRP A 105 -5.41 -7.65 1.80
N GLU A 106 -6.64 -7.58 2.30
CA GLU A 106 -7.08 -8.37 3.46
C GLU A 106 -7.10 -9.87 3.16
N LEU A 107 -7.40 -10.26 1.93
CA LEU A 107 -7.37 -11.66 1.50
C LEU A 107 -5.94 -12.23 1.50
N ARG A 108 -4.95 -11.42 1.10
CA ARG A 108 -3.54 -11.84 1.01
C ARG A 108 -2.77 -11.73 2.32
N LYS A 109 -3.13 -10.75 3.16
CA LYS A 109 -2.44 -10.40 4.40
C LYS A 109 -2.17 -11.61 5.31
N GLN A 110 -3.17 -12.48 5.51
CA GLN A 110 -2.97 -13.65 6.37
C GLN A 110 -1.90 -14.60 5.80
N SER A 111 -1.84 -14.78 4.50
CA SER A 111 -0.82 -15.63 3.88
C SER A 111 0.60 -15.07 4.04
N TRP A 112 0.76 -13.75 4.05
CA TRP A 112 2.06 -13.11 4.32
C TRP A 112 2.48 -13.29 5.79
N ILE A 113 1.55 -13.13 6.73
CA ILE A 113 1.81 -13.37 8.17
C ILE A 113 2.18 -14.84 8.40
N ASP A 114 1.46 -15.77 7.79
CA ASP A 114 1.75 -17.21 7.88
C ASP A 114 3.11 -17.57 7.24
N ALA A 115 3.55 -16.81 6.24
CA ALA A 115 4.87 -16.91 5.63
C ALA A 115 5.98 -16.21 6.44
N GLY A 116 5.65 -15.62 7.60
CA GLY A 116 6.63 -15.01 8.51
C GLY A 116 6.89 -13.53 8.26
N GLN A 117 6.10 -12.86 7.40
CA GLN A 117 6.20 -11.41 7.25
C GLN A 117 5.74 -10.70 8.53
N THR A 118 6.40 -9.63 8.87
CA THR A 118 6.11 -8.80 10.05
C THR A 118 5.72 -7.38 9.67
N PRO A 119 4.83 -6.73 10.44
CA PRO A 119 4.47 -5.35 10.18
C PRO A 119 5.68 -4.42 10.32
N ILE A 120 5.71 -3.36 9.50
CA ILE A 120 6.77 -2.37 9.49
C ILE A 120 6.20 -0.99 9.15
N ASP A 121 6.82 0.07 9.70
CA ASP A 121 6.62 1.46 9.30
C ASP A 121 7.72 1.86 8.32
N LEU A 122 7.36 2.53 7.22
CA LEU A 122 8.29 2.90 6.16
C LEU A 122 8.70 4.37 6.28
N PRO A 123 9.98 4.70 6.54
CA PRO A 123 10.42 6.08 6.72
C PRO A 123 10.13 6.97 5.50
N GLY A 124 9.24 7.97 5.68
CA GLY A 124 8.89 8.94 4.65
C GLY A 124 8.02 8.37 3.53
N VAL A 125 7.24 7.37 3.84
CA VAL A 125 6.12 6.84 3.04
C VAL A 125 4.86 6.92 3.90
N ASP A 126 3.76 7.37 3.30
CA ASP A 126 2.46 7.55 3.99
C ASP A 126 1.56 6.33 3.71
N GLU A 127 2.08 5.13 4.01
CA GLU A 127 1.34 3.88 3.82
C GLU A 127 0.22 3.71 4.86
N THR A 128 -0.83 2.99 4.46
CA THR A 128 -1.89 2.58 5.39
C THR A 128 -1.40 1.43 6.26
N GLU A 129 -0.66 0.50 5.66
CA GLU A 129 -0.12 -0.68 6.32
C GLU A 129 1.00 -1.27 5.46
N ALA A 130 2.04 -1.86 6.09
CA ALA A 130 3.10 -2.57 5.38
C ALA A 130 3.57 -3.81 6.16
N TYR A 131 4.02 -4.81 5.41
CA TYR A 131 4.62 -6.05 5.90
C TYR A 131 5.92 -6.33 5.18
N ILE A 132 6.91 -6.83 5.91
CA ILE A 132 8.24 -7.16 5.37
C ILE A 132 8.60 -8.61 5.65
N LEU A 133 9.19 -9.26 4.65
CA LEU A 133 9.92 -10.50 4.79
C LEU A 133 11.38 -10.26 4.43
N GLN A 134 12.28 -10.67 5.32
CA GLN A 134 13.71 -10.75 5.05
C GLN A 134 14.22 -12.10 5.51
N GLU A 135 14.70 -12.92 4.59
CA GLU A 135 15.27 -14.24 4.85
C GLU A 135 16.74 -14.25 4.50
N GLY A 136 17.56 -14.84 5.40
CA GLY A 136 18.98 -14.86 5.26
C GLY A 136 19.66 -13.52 5.59
N THR A 137 20.94 -13.47 5.32
CA THR A 137 21.79 -12.28 5.50
C THR A 137 22.71 -12.12 4.30
N ALA A 138 23.41 -10.98 4.20
CA ALA A 138 24.42 -10.75 3.15
C ALA A 138 25.54 -11.82 3.09
N ALA A 139 25.70 -12.61 4.15
CA ALA A 139 26.67 -13.72 4.20
C ALA A 139 26.10 -15.03 3.69
N ASP A 140 24.79 -15.13 3.46
CA ASP A 140 24.14 -16.31 2.92
C ASP A 140 24.18 -16.26 1.39
N GLU A 141 24.27 -17.43 0.75
CA GLU A 141 24.28 -17.54 -0.73
C GLU A 141 22.95 -17.11 -1.36
N MET A 142 21.86 -17.20 -0.59
CA MET A 142 20.53 -16.76 -1.01
C MET A 142 19.85 -15.99 0.13
N HIS A 143 19.37 -14.80 -0.16
CA HIS A 143 18.48 -14.07 0.70
C HIS A 143 17.31 -13.58 -0.14
N VAL A 144 16.10 -13.80 0.39
CA VAL A 144 14.87 -13.28 -0.21
C VAL A 144 14.48 -12.04 0.57
N TRP A 145 14.17 -10.98 -0.14
CA TRP A 145 13.70 -9.75 0.46
C TRP A 145 12.44 -9.30 -0.25
N SER A 146 11.38 -9.10 0.48
CA SER A 146 10.14 -8.59 -0.08
C SER A 146 9.40 -7.71 0.92
N ILE A 147 8.65 -6.76 0.39
CA ILE A 147 7.76 -5.92 1.15
C ILE A 147 6.43 -5.78 0.44
N ASN A 148 5.35 -5.83 1.21
CA ASN A 148 4.01 -5.49 0.79
C ASN A 148 3.58 -4.21 1.47
N LEU A 149 3.03 -3.26 0.74
CA LEU A 149 2.47 -2.03 1.30
C LEU A 149 1.14 -1.67 0.64
N LEU A 150 0.22 -1.17 1.46
CA LEU A 150 -1.04 -0.58 1.01
C LEU A 150 -0.96 0.92 1.12
N ILE A 151 -1.10 1.62 0.02
CA ILE A 151 -1.11 3.08 -0.02
C ILE A 151 -2.16 3.60 -0.99
N ARG A 152 -3.01 4.51 -0.54
CA ARG A 152 -4.05 5.16 -1.37
C ARG A 152 -4.92 4.19 -2.19
N GLY A 153 -5.19 3.00 -1.63
CA GLY A 153 -5.99 1.96 -2.28
C GLY A 153 -5.26 1.17 -3.37
N VAL A 154 -3.94 1.27 -3.45
CA VAL A 154 -3.07 0.42 -4.28
C VAL A 154 -2.22 -0.46 -3.37
N TRP A 155 -2.23 -1.75 -3.60
CA TRP A 155 -1.26 -2.68 -3.05
C TRP A 155 -0.03 -2.69 -3.94
N ILE A 156 1.13 -2.48 -3.34
CA ILE A 156 2.43 -2.56 -3.99
C ILE A 156 3.23 -3.67 -3.30
N GLN A 157 3.83 -4.58 -4.09
CA GLN A 157 4.82 -5.52 -3.59
C GLN A 157 6.15 -5.25 -4.28
N VAL A 158 7.22 -5.11 -3.50
CA VAL A 158 8.59 -5.03 -3.99
C VAL A 158 9.33 -6.27 -3.53
N GLY A 159 9.89 -7.04 -4.45
CA GLY A 159 10.69 -8.22 -4.16
C GLY A 159 12.00 -8.20 -4.92
N ALA A 160 13.13 -8.34 -4.21
CA ALA A 160 14.44 -8.42 -4.85
C ALA A 160 15.46 -9.13 -3.95
N SER A 161 16.13 -10.15 -4.48
CA SER A 161 17.09 -10.97 -3.73
C SER A 161 18.43 -10.29 -3.47
N PHE A 162 18.74 -9.18 -4.15
CA PHE A 162 19.99 -8.43 -3.96
C PHE A 162 19.92 -7.37 -2.86
N LEU A 163 18.74 -6.98 -2.42
CA LEU A 163 18.56 -6.01 -1.34
C LEU A 163 18.86 -6.66 0.01
N GLN A 164 19.69 -6.00 0.80
CA GLN A 164 20.18 -6.55 2.06
C GLN A 164 19.50 -5.93 3.29
N ASN A 165 18.91 -4.75 3.13
CA ASN A 165 18.29 -4.02 4.22
C ASN A 165 17.26 -3.02 3.69
N LEU A 166 16.50 -2.43 4.62
CA LEU A 166 15.44 -1.47 4.29
C LEU A 166 15.99 -0.18 3.65
N ASP A 167 17.18 0.28 4.06
CA ASP A 167 17.75 1.52 3.53
C ASP A 167 18.06 1.41 2.03
N GLU A 168 18.46 0.23 1.57
CA GLU A 168 18.66 -0.05 0.14
C GLU A 168 17.34 -0.15 -0.62
N ALA A 169 16.29 -0.62 0.03
CA ALA A 169 14.98 -0.80 -0.58
C ALA A 169 14.15 0.47 -0.63
N LEU A 170 14.30 1.38 0.33
CA LEU A 170 13.49 2.59 0.46
C LEU A 170 13.45 3.46 -0.81
N PRO A 171 14.54 3.70 -1.54
CA PRO A 171 14.49 4.46 -2.79
C PRO A 171 13.60 3.78 -3.84
N ILE A 172 13.70 2.46 -4.00
CA ILE A 172 12.87 1.67 -4.92
C ILE A 172 11.40 1.73 -4.50
N ILE A 173 11.12 1.59 -3.20
CA ILE A 173 9.75 1.67 -2.65
C ILE A 173 9.16 3.06 -2.93
N LYS A 174 9.90 4.13 -2.66
CA LYS A 174 9.45 5.51 -2.92
C LYS A 174 9.14 5.75 -4.39
N ALA A 175 10.05 5.34 -5.29
CA ALA A 175 9.80 5.43 -6.73
C ALA A 175 8.56 4.61 -7.15
N SER A 176 8.33 3.44 -6.53
CA SER A 176 7.15 2.62 -6.78
C SER A 176 5.86 3.28 -6.29
N VAL A 177 5.93 4.04 -5.19
CA VAL A 177 4.81 4.83 -4.66
C VAL A 177 4.53 6.05 -5.54
N GLU A 178 5.56 6.75 -6.00
CA GLU A 178 5.40 7.88 -6.92
C GLU A 178 4.75 7.44 -8.24
N ALA A 179 5.02 6.23 -8.69
CA ALA A 179 4.45 5.68 -9.92
C ALA A 179 2.91 5.55 -9.91
N ILE A 180 2.25 5.54 -8.75
CA ILE A 180 0.78 5.47 -8.67
C ILE A 180 0.08 6.83 -8.79
N ASP A 181 0.82 7.90 -8.99
CA ASP A 181 0.30 9.27 -9.15
C ASP A 181 0.20 9.70 -10.62
N TYR A 182 0.63 8.87 -11.57
CA TYR A 182 0.66 9.16 -13.00
C TYR A 182 -0.60 8.76 -13.75
#